data_a530fbd7b73c8320747807d3e4ec4887
#
_entry.id   a530fbd7b73c8320747807d3e4ec4887
#
_cell.length_a   1.000
_cell.length_b   1.000
_cell.length_c   1.000
_cell.angle_alpha   90.00
_cell.angle_beta   90.00
_cell.angle_gamma   90.00
#
_symmetry.space_group_name_H-M   'P 1'
#
loop_
_entity.id
_entity.type
_entity.pdbx_description
1 polymer ?
#
loop_
_entity_poly.entity_id
_entity_poly.type
_entity_poly.pdbx_seq_one_letter_code
_entity_poly.pdbx_strand_id
1 'polypeptide(L)'
;LQVDGVVGLVIGTRPDCMPEDLLRYLEELNKHTFLMVEYGIESVSDETLRRINRGHTYADTVEAVQRTAACGILTGGHIILGLPGETHDTMVAQAGMLSELPLSTLKIHQLQLIRGTRMAHEYEENPADFHLFKEVDEYIDLVIDYVEHLHPDLVLERFVSQSPKELLIAPDWGLKNYEFVTRLQKRMKERGAYQGKKYRDSEKRVIFAEDNFTTE
;
A
#
# COMPACT_ATOMS: atom_id res chain seq x y z
N LEU A 1 -0.53 28.77 -4.95
CA LEU A 1 0.87 28.43 -5.20
C LEU A 1 1.51 29.58 -5.98
N GLN A 2 2.38 30.34 -5.30
CA GLN A 2 3.00 31.53 -5.90
C GLN A 2 4.44 31.25 -6.38
N VAL A 3 4.75 29.98 -6.62
CA VAL A 3 6.07 29.54 -7.12
C VAL A 3 5.93 29.15 -8.59
N ASP A 4 6.69 29.82 -9.45
CA ASP A 4 6.68 29.58 -10.90
C ASP A 4 7.03 28.11 -11.21
N GLY A 5 6.23 27.48 -12.10
CA GLY A 5 6.42 26.11 -12.53
C GLY A 5 5.84 25.04 -11.59
N VAL A 6 5.31 25.41 -10.41
CA VAL A 6 4.58 24.48 -9.54
C VAL A 6 3.14 24.34 -10.04
N VAL A 7 2.76 23.13 -10.44
CA VAL A 7 1.43 22.84 -11.02
C VAL A 7 0.50 22.09 -10.04
N GLY A 8 1.01 21.67 -8.89
CA GLY A 8 0.22 20.94 -7.91
C GLY A 8 1.02 20.51 -6.68
N LEU A 9 0.33 19.83 -5.77
CA LEU A 9 0.89 19.31 -4.53
C LEU A 9 0.53 17.83 -4.36
N VAL A 10 1.49 17.06 -3.87
CA VAL A 10 1.27 15.72 -3.31
C VAL A 10 1.68 15.77 -1.86
N ILE A 11 0.75 15.45 -0.95
CA ILE A 11 0.93 15.59 0.51
C ILE A 11 0.90 14.20 1.13
N GLY A 12 2.03 13.77 1.69
CA GLY A 12 2.10 12.54 2.49
C GLY A 12 1.69 12.80 3.93
N THR A 13 0.77 11.98 4.47
CA THR A 13 0.30 12.09 5.85
C THR A 13 -0.11 10.74 6.45
N ARG A 14 -0.50 10.74 7.74
CA ARG A 14 -1.13 9.58 8.37
C ARG A 14 -2.66 9.72 8.35
N PRO A 15 -3.41 8.60 8.37
CA PRO A 15 -4.87 8.65 8.40
C PRO A 15 -5.45 9.48 9.56
N ASP A 16 -4.90 9.37 10.77
CA ASP A 16 -5.33 10.08 11.96
C ASP A 16 -4.93 11.57 11.99
N CYS A 17 -4.18 12.04 10.99
CA CYS A 17 -3.70 13.41 10.89
C CYS A 17 -4.48 14.28 9.89
N MET A 18 -5.74 13.92 9.58
CA MET A 18 -6.61 14.66 8.67
C MET A 18 -7.88 15.20 9.40
N PRO A 19 -7.73 16.20 10.28
CA PRO A 19 -8.89 16.81 10.92
C PRO A 19 -9.76 17.58 9.92
N GLU A 20 -11.01 17.82 10.30
CA GLU A 20 -12.05 18.38 9.42
C GLU A 20 -11.70 19.78 8.87
N ASP A 21 -11.10 20.62 9.67
CA ASP A 21 -10.70 21.97 9.28
C ASP A 21 -9.59 21.94 8.23
N LEU A 22 -8.61 21.04 8.37
CA LEU A 22 -7.58 20.84 7.37
C LEU A 22 -8.18 20.28 6.07
N LEU A 23 -9.07 19.29 6.16
CA LEU A 23 -9.70 18.71 4.98
C LEU A 23 -10.49 19.76 4.18
N ARG A 24 -11.26 20.62 4.85
CA ARG A 24 -11.97 21.75 4.20
C ARG A 24 -11.01 22.72 3.52
N TYR A 25 -9.89 23.04 4.16
CA TYR A 25 -8.87 23.88 3.54
C TYR A 25 -8.28 23.23 2.27
N LEU A 26 -8.01 21.93 2.32
CA LEU A 26 -7.50 21.18 1.17
C LEU A 26 -8.55 21.06 0.04
N GLU A 27 -9.82 20.90 0.39
CA GLU A 27 -10.93 20.92 -0.57
C GLU A 27 -10.98 22.25 -1.36
N GLU A 28 -10.87 23.38 -0.66
CA GLU A 28 -10.81 24.67 -1.33
C GLU A 28 -9.55 24.81 -2.19
N LEU A 29 -8.39 24.34 -1.71
CA LEU A 29 -7.15 24.36 -2.47
C LEU A 29 -7.25 23.52 -3.74
N ASN A 30 -7.92 22.36 -3.68
CA ASN A 30 -8.10 21.44 -4.80
C ASN A 30 -8.90 22.06 -5.97
N LYS A 31 -9.70 23.09 -5.72
CA LYS A 31 -10.42 23.85 -6.78
C LYS A 31 -9.49 24.68 -7.64
N HIS A 32 -8.27 24.94 -7.19
CA HIS A 32 -7.33 25.88 -7.81
C HIS A 32 -6.03 25.25 -8.28
N THR A 33 -5.73 24.03 -7.87
CA THR A 33 -4.49 23.34 -8.22
C THR A 33 -4.68 21.83 -8.17
N PHE A 34 -3.81 21.08 -8.86
CA PHE A 34 -3.75 19.63 -8.68
C PHE A 34 -3.37 19.31 -7.25
N LEU A 35 -4.15 18.47 -6.61
CA LEU A 35 -3.89 18.02 -5.24
C LEU A 35 -4.11 16.51 -5.10
N MET A 36 -3.16 15.86 -4.46
CA MET A 36 -3.26 14.46 -4.03
C MET A 36 -2.84 14.34 -2.57
N VAL A 37 -3.55 13.53 -1.81
CA VAL A 37 -3.17 13.15 -0.43
C VAL A 37 -2.79 11.68 -0.42
N GLU A 38 -1.56 11.40 0.01
CA GLU A 38 -1.01 10.04 0.15
C GLU A 38 -1.01 9.63 1.63
N TYR A 39 -1.74 8.58 1.93
CA TYR A 39 -1.83 8.04 3.28
C TYR A 39 -0.84 6.91 3.53
N GLY A 40 -0.04 7.03 4.57
CA GLY A 40 0.77 5.93 5.10
C GLY A 40 -0.13 4.93 5.81
N ILE A 41 -0.74 4.02 5.05
CA ILE A 41 -1.63 2.96 5.54
C ILE A 41 -0.81 1.88 6.26
N GLU A 42 0.27 1.47 5.65
CA GLU A 42 1.29 0.50 6.03
C GLU A 42 0.77 -0.94 6.12
N SER A 43 -0.36 -1.19 6.77
CA SER A 43 -1.06 -2.48 6.89
C SER A 43 -2.56 -2.27 7.07
N VAL A 44 -3.36 -3.28 6.73
CA VAL A 44 -4.80 -3.32 7.06
C VAL A 44 -5.08 -4.10 8.36
N SER A 45 -4.04 -4.64 8.99
CA SER A 45 -4.13 -5.38 10.24
C SER A 45 -3.91 -4.46 11.44
N ASP A 46 -4.92 -4.27 12.28
CA ASP A 46 -4.80 -3.49 13.51
C ASP A 46 -3.80 -4.09 14.50
N GLU A 47 -3.59 -5.42 14.47
CA GLU A 47 -2.56 -6.08 15.25
C GLU A 47 -1.16 -5.65 14.78
N THR A 48 -0.92 -5.70 13.46
CA THR A 48 0.32 -5.24 12.84
C THR A 48 0.55 -3.76 13.11
N LEU A 49 -0.47 -2.91 12.91
CA LEU A 49 -0.37 -1.46 13.16
C LEU A 49 0.01 -1.15 14.61
N ARG A 50 -0.59 -1.86 15.58
CA ARG A 50 -0.20 -1.75 17.00
C ARG A 50 1.22 -2.25 17.25
N ARG A 51 1.61 -3.37 16.66
CA ARG A 51 2.94 -3.96 16.79
C ARG A 51 4.03 -3.00 16.33
N ILE A 52 3.81 -2.29 15.22
CA ILE A 52 4.75 -1.30 14.67
C ILE A 52 4.57 0.11 15.27
N ASN A 53 3.72 0.26 16.28
CA ASN A 53 3.41 1.54 16.94
C ASN A 53 2.95 2.65 15.97
N ARG A 54 2.06 2.31 15.04
CA ARG A 54 1.66 3.22 13.96
C ARG A 54 0.74 4.36 14.42
N GLY A 55 -0.05 4.17 15.49
CA GLY A 55 -0.87 5.19 16.12
C GLY A 55 -2.23 5.44 15.46
N HIS A 56 -2.60 4.65 14.44
CA HIS A 56 -3.94 4.64 13.83
C HIS A 56 -4.40 3.20 13.59
N THR A 57 -5.68 3.01 13.34
CA THR A 57 -6.32 1.75 12.98
C THR A 57 -6.63 1.69 11.48
N TYR A 58 -7.00 0.51 10.97
CA TYR A 58 -7.50 0.41 9.61
C TYR A 58 -8.84 1.14 9.42
N ALA A 59 -9.67 1.21 10.45
CA ALA A 59 -10.91 2.01 10.42
C ALA A 59 -10.61 3.50 10.21
N ASP A 60 -9.58 4.05 10.87
CA ASP A 60 -9.12 5.44 10.64
C ASP A 60 -8.67 5.64 9.19
N THR A 61 -8.02 4.63 8.60
CA THR A 61 -7.62 4.65 7.18
C THR A 61 -8.84 4.72 6.27
N VAL A 62 -9.83 3.85 6.48
CA VAL A 62 -11.07 3.82 5.68
C VAL A 62 -11.76 5.17 5.74
N GLU A 63 -11.95 5.72 6.94
CA GLU A 63 -12.60 7.02 7.15
C GLU A 63 -11.84 8.14 6.44
N ALA A 64 -10.52 8.24 6.65
CA ALA A 64 -9.71 9.31 6.08
C ALA A 64 -9.71 9.28 4.55
N VAL A 65 -9.54 8.10 3.94
CA VAL A 65 -9.54 7.93 2.48
C VAL A 65 -10.92 8.29 1.89
N GLN A 66 -12.01 7.78 2.49
CA GLN A 66 -13.37 8.06 2.02
C GLN A 66 -13.72 9.55 2.11
N ARG A 67 -13.43 10.20 3.23
CA ARG A 67 -13.68 11.64 3.43
C ARG A 67 -12.90 12.49 2.43
N THR A 68 -11.64 12.17 2.22
CA THR A 68 -10.78 12.89 1.28
C THR A 68 -11.26 12.73 -0.16
N ALA A 69 -11.60 11.51 -0.58
CA ALA A 69 -12.16 11.26 -1.90
C ALA A 69 -13.53 11.94 -2.10
N ALA A 70 -14.38 11.99 -1.07
CA ALA A 70 -15.66 12.70 -1.12
C ALA A 70 -15.50 14.22 -1.37
N CYS A 71 -14.37 14.82 -0.98
CA CYS A 71 -14.00 16.20 -1.32
C CYS A 71 -13.42 16.34 -2.75
N GLY A 72 -13.45 15.28 -3.57
CA GLY A 72 -12.90 15.29 -4.94
C GLY A 72 -11.38 15.35 -4.99
N ILE A 73 -10.70 15.10 -3.88
CA ILE A 73 -9.23 15.08 -3.81
C ILE A 73 -8.75 13.67 -4.14
N LEU A 74 -7.74 13.55 -5.02
CA LEU A 74 -7.12 12.28 -5.33
C LEU A 74 -6.44 11.70 -4.09
N THR A 75 -6.62 10.39 -3.87
CA THR A 75 -6.04 9.68 -2.73
C THR A 75 -5.03 8.64 -3.17
N GLY A 76 -3.91 8.58 -2.49
CA GLY A 76 -2.90 7.54 -2.63
C GLY A 76 -2.69 6.77 -1.34
N GLY A 77 -2.20 5.53 -1.45
CA GLY A 77 -1.87 4.70 -0.31
C GLY A 77 -0.42 4.22 -0.34
N HIS A 78 0.17 4.03 0.84
CA HIS A 78 1.46 3.34 1.02
C HIS A 78 1.23 2.09 1.84
N ILE A 79 1.82 0.97 1.40
CA ILE A 79 1.77 -0.35 2.07
C ILE A 79 3.19 -0.89 2.23
N ILE A 80 3.43 -1.55 3.36
CA ILE A 80 4.69 -2.26 3.62
C ILE A 80 4.40 -3.76 3.69
N LEU A 81 5.02 -4.54 2.82
CA LEU A 81 4.96 -6.00 2.84
C LEU A 81 6.14 -6.57 3.66
N GLY A 82 5.86 -7.60 4.44
CA GLY A 82 6.84 -8.25 5.31
C GLY A 82 6.91 -7.69 6.72
N LEU A 83 5.87 -6.96 7.17
CA LEU A 83 5.79 -6.50 8.56
C LEU A 83 5.71 -7.69 9.52
N PRO A 84 6.27 -7.56 10.76
CA PRO A 84 6.27 -8.66 11.72
C PRO A 84 4.86 -9.18 12.03
N GLY A 85 4.71 -10.51 11.98
CA GLY A 85 3.43 -11.19 12.22
C GLY A 85 2.56 -11.39 10.98
N GLU A 86 2.90 -10.78 9.84
CA GLU A 86 2.17 -11.00 8.58
C GLU A 86 2.70 -12.23 7.83
N THR A 87 1.78 -13.08 7.38
CA THR A 87 2.07 -14.22 6.50
C THR A 87 1.85 -13.83 5.04
N HIS A 88 2.35 -14.65 4.10
CA HIS A 88 2.07 -14.47 2.68
C HIS A 88 0.57 -14.27 2.40
N ASP A 89 -0.27 -15.14 2.93
CA ASP A 89 -1.72 -15.11 2.68
C ASP A 89 -2.39 -13.87 3.29
N THR A 90 -1.96 -13.44 4.49
CA THR A 90 -2.49 -12.22 5.10
C THR A 90 -2.06 -10.97 4.34
N MET A 91 -0.83 -10.93 3.84
CA MET A 91 -0.37 -9.83 2.97
C MET A 91 -1.18 -9.77 1.67
N VAL A 92 -1.36 -10.90 0.98
CA VAL A 92 -2.14 -10.95 -0.27
C VAL A 92 -3.61 -10.56 -0.04
N ALA A 93 -4.20 -10.96 1.08
CA ALA A 93 -5.58 -10.61 1.41
C ALA A 93 -5.80 -9.10 1.58
N GLN A 94 -4.77 -8.34 1.99
CA GLN A 94 -4.85 -6.88 2.10
C GLN A 94 -5.18 -6.20 0.76
N ALA A 95 -4.74 -6.77 -0.37
CA ALA A 95 -5.00 -6.23 -1.71
C ALA A 95 -6.50 -6.08 -2.00
N GLY A 96 -7.31 -7.07 -1.59
CA GLY A 96 -8.77 -7.01 -1.74
C GLY A 96 -9.38 -5.89 -0.90
N MET A 97 -8.97 -5.75 0.36
CA MET A 97 -9.48 -4.72 1.27
C MET A 97 -9.13 -3.30 0.79
N LEU A 98 -7.93 -3.10 0.27
CA LEU A 98 -7.51 -1.80 -0.28
C LEU A 98 -8.23 -1.47 -1.58
N SER A 99 -8.59 -2.47 -2.36
CA SER A 99 -9.32 -2.31 -3.62
C SER A 99 -10.77 -1.87 -3.43
N GLU A 100 -11.30 -1.96 -2.21
CA GLU A 100 -12.63 -1.43 -1.83
C GLU A 100 -12.58 0.06 -1.47
N LEU A 101 -11.38 0.63 -1.31
CA LEU A 101 -11.20 2.04 -1.00
C LEU A 101 -11.08 2.87 -2.30
N PRO A 102 -11.55 4.12 -2.31
CA PRO A 102 -11.43 5.02 -3.45
C PRO A 102 -9.98 5.56 -3.62
N LEU A 103 -9.01 4.65 -3.65
CA LEU A 103 -7.61 4.98 -3.90
C LEU A 103 -7.36 5.15 -5.40
N SER A 104 -6.68 6.22 -5.76
CA SER A 104 -6.21 6.48 -7.14
C SER A 104 -4.86 5.82 -7.40
N THR A 105 -3.99 5.82 -6.39
CA THR A 105 -2.62 5.29 -6.52
C THR A 105 -2.24 4.44 -5.32
N LEU A 106 -1.29 3.51 -5.51
CA LEU A 106 -0.70 2.71 -4.45
C LEU A 106 0.81 2.58 -4.63
N LYS A 107 1.55 2.77 -3.54
CA LYS A 107 2.97 2.46 -3.42
C LYS A 107 3.15 1.24 -2.53
N ILE A 108 3.79 0.23 -3.06
CA ILE A 108 4.11 -1.00 -2.34
C ILE A 108 5.58 -0.94 -1.95
N HIS A 109 5.89 -1.22 -0.70
CA HIS A 109 7.24 -1.22 -0.17
C HIS A 109 7.52 -2.56 0.50
N GLN A 110 8.75 -3.07 0.40
CA GLN A 110 9.22 -4.12 1.30
C GLN A 110 9.58 -3.51 2.65
N LEU A 111 9.44 -4.29 3.72
CA LEU A 111 10.02 -3.93 5.00
C LEU A 111 11.54 -3.75 4.85
N GLN A 112 12.07 -2.62 5.32
CA GLN A 112 13.49 -2.37 5.46
C GLN A 112 13.84 -2.14 6.93
N LEU A 113 14.80 -2.88 7.44
CA LEU A 113 15.36 -2.65 8.77
C LEU A 113 16.40 -1.56 8.70
N ILE A 114 16.16 -0.48 9.43
CA ILE A 114 17.00 0.72 9.44
C ILE A 114 17.74 0.81 10.78
N ARG A 115 19.05 0.97 10.70
CA ARG A 115 19.92 1.10 11.87
C ARG A 115 19.43 2.20 12.81
N GLY A 116 19.47 1.92 14.11
CA GLY A 116 19.06 2.85 15.15
C GLY A 116 17.55 2.96 15.37
N THR A 117 16.73 2.15 14.67
CA THR A 117 15.30 2.05 14.95
C THR A 117 15.01 0.98 16.00
N ARG A 118 13.88 1.11 16.70
CA ARG A 118 13.40 0.09 17.64
C ARG A 118 13.24 -1.27 16.95
N MET A 119 12.70 -1.30 15.75
CA MET A 119 12.48 -2.52 14.98
C MET A 119 13.83 -3.23 14.65
N ALA A 120 14.89 -2.47 14.40
CA ALA A 120 16.22 -3.04 14.21
C ALA A 120 16.76 -3.73 15.48
N HIS A 121 16.54 -3.15 16.66
CA HIS A 121 16.88 -3.78 17.95
C HIS A 121 16.05 -5.04 18.20
N GLU A 122 14.76 -5.00 17.95
CA GLU A 122 13.90 -6.18 18.08
C GLU A 122 14.34 -7.32 17.14
N TYR A 123 14.78 -6.99 15.93
CA TYR A 123 15.34 -7.98 15.02
C TYR A 123 16.65 -8.57 15.52
N GLU A 124 17.53 -7.77 16.13
CA GLU A 124 18.77 -8.26 16.74
C GLU A 124 18.52 -9.24 17.90
N GLU A 125 17.45 -8.98 18.70
CA GLU A 125 17.06 -9.83 19.82
C GLU A 125 16.33 -11.11 19.37
N ASN A 126 15.41 -11.00 18.40
CA ASN A 126 14.56 -12.09 17.94
C ASN A 126 14.43 -12.10 16.39
N PRO A 127 15.47 -12.50 15.66
CA PRO A 127 15.42 -12.51 14.18
C PRO A 127 14.31 -13.40 13.59
N ALA A 128 13.88 -14.43 14.36
CA ALA A 128 12.86 -15.37 13.93
C ALA A 128 11.46 -14.76 13.81
N ASP A 129 11.21 -13.61 14.46
CA ASP A 129 9.93 -12.91 14.40
C ASP A 129 9.75 -12.11 13.09
N PHE A 130 10.80 -12.06 12.28
CA PHE A 130 10.85 -11.24 11.06
C PHE A 130 11.01 -12.12 9.83
N HIS A 131 10.09 -12.00 8.90
CA HIS A 131 10.24 -12.57 7.57
C HIS A 131 10.79 -11.51 6.61
N LEU A 132 12.13 -11.38 6.60
CA LEU A 132 12.78 -10.50 5.64
C LEU A 132 12.99 -11.25 4.32
N PHE A 133 12.57 -10.65 3.22
CA PHE A 133 12.80 -11.18 1.87
C PHE A 133 14.29 -11.08 1.52
N LYS A 134 15.05 -12.11 1.85
CA LYS A 134 16.50 -12.13 1.58
C LYS A 134 16.77 -12.18 0.09
N GLU A 135 16.00 -12.97 -0.64
CA GLU A 135 16.09 -13.10 -2.09
C GLU A 135 15.02 -12.23 -2.76
N VAL A 136 15.44 -11.45 -3.75
CA VAL A 136 14.54 -10.56 -4.48
C VAL A 136 13.42 -11.31 -5.20
N ASP A 137 13.69 -12.53 -5.67
CA ASP A 137 12.72 -13.33 -6.41
C ASP A 137 11.55 -13.79 -5.52
N GLU A 138 11.78 -14.03 -4.22
CA GLU A 138 10.73 -14.30 -3.24
C GLU A 138 9.78 -13.11 -3.09
N TYR A 139 10.34 -11.90 -2.98
CA TYR A 139 9.53 -10.69 -2.93
C TYR A 139 8.79 -10.40 -4.23
N ILE A 140 9.42 -10.67 -5.39
CA ILE A 140 8.76 -10.55 -6.69
C ILE A 140 7.55 -11.48 -6.78
N ASP A 141 7.67 -12.73 -6.35
CA ASP A 141 6.56 -13.68 -6.37
C ASP A 141 5.40 -13.24 -5.47
N LEU A 142 5.67 -12.71 -4.25
CA LEU A 142 4.65 -12.11 -3.39
C LEU A 142 3.99 -10.89 -4.06
N VAL A 143 4.77 -9.97 -4.63
CA VAL A 143 4.24 -8.77 -5.30
C VAL A 143 3.34 -9.17 -6.46
N ILE A 144 3.67 -10.21 -7.22
CA ILE A 144 2.80 -10.71 -8.30
C ILE A 144 1.48 -11.20 -7.74
N ASP A 145 1.53 -12.05 -6.70
CA ASP A 145 0.32 -12.58 -6.08
C ASP A 145 -0.55 -11.44 -5.51
N TYR A 146 0.07 -10.42 -4.91
CA TYR A 146 -0.60 -9.22 -4.41
C TYR A 146 -1.29 -8.42 -5.52
N VAL A 147 -0.56 -8.13 -6.60
CA VAL A 147 -1.03 -7.33 -7.74
C VAL A 147 -2.18 -8.03 -8.48
N GLU A 148 -2.15 -9.37 -8.60
CA GLU A 148 -3.26 -10.13 -9.19
C GLU A 148 -4.59 -9.93 -8.43
N HIS A 149 -4.57 -9.55 -7.15
CA HIS A 149 -5.77 -9.34 -6.31
C HIS A 149 -6.20 -7.87 -6.21
N LEU A 150 -5.38 -6.92 -6.70
CA LEU A 150 -5.72 -5.49 -6.70
C LEU A 150 -6.77 -5.14 -7.76
N HIS A 151 -7.54 -4.07 -7.50
CA HIS A 151 -8.41 -3.49 -8.52
C HIS A 151 -7.61 -3.13 -9.78
N PRO A 152 -8.09 -3.48 -10.99
CA PRO A 152 -7.33 -3.30 -12.23
C PRO A 152 -7.02 -1.82 -12.55
N ASP A 153 -7.86 -0.88 -12.11
CA ASP A 153 -7.71 0.55 -12.40
C ASP A 153 -6.82 1.29 -11.38
N LEU A 154 -6.39 0.62 -10.30
CA LEU A 154 -5.52 1.23 -9.29
C LEU A 154 -4.12 1.44 -9.88
N VAL A 155 -3.64 2.69 -9.89
CA VAL A 155 -2.32 3.02 -10.43
C VAL A 155 -1.22 2.61 -9.45
N LEU A 156 -0.29 1.77 -9.89
CA LEU A 156 0.85 1.33 -9.09
C LEU A 156 2.08 2.17 -9.41
N GLU A 157 2.53 2.97 -8.43
CA GLU A 157 3.62 3.94 -8.64
C GLU A 157 5.00 3.37 -8.29
N ARG A 158 5.07 2.47 -7.30
CA ARG A 158 6.33 1.96 -6.77
C ARG A 158 6.14 0.57 -6.18
N PHE A 159 7.21 -0.25 -6.26
CA PHE A 159 7.21 -1.61 -5.73
C PHE A 159 8.33 -1.88 -4.70
N VAL A 160 9.28 -0.97 -4.58
CA VAL A 160 10.41 -1.11 -3.64
C VAL A 160 10.77 0.23 -3.02
N SER A 161 11.16 0.21 -1.76
CA SER A 161 11.77 1.34 -1.06
C SER A 161 13.29 1.30 -1.19
N GLN A 162 13.91 2.46 -1.13
CA GLN A 162 15.37 2.60 -1.10
C GLN A 162 15.75 3.48 0.10
N SER A 163 16.67 2.97 0.92
CA SER A 163 17.24 3.69 2.05
C SER A 163 18.74 3.92 1.85
N PRO A 164 19.32 4.93 2.51
CA PRO A 164 20.76 5.12 2.49
C PRO A 164 21.47 3.83 2.93
N LYS A 165 22.50 3.41 2.16
CA LYS A 165 23.19 2.13 2.40
C LYS A 165 23.80 2.02 3.79
N GLU A 166 24.29 3.13 4.32
CA GLU A 166 24.88 3.22 5.66
C GLU A 166 23.89 2.97 6.79
N LEU A 167 22.59 3.18 6.53
CA LEU A 167 21.51 2.96 7.48
C LEU A 167 20.79 1.63 7.28
N LEU A 168 20.82 1.08 6.07
CA LEU A 168 20.11 -0.16 5.77
C LEU A 168 20.82 -1.37 6.40
N ILE A 169 20.06 -2.16 7.16
CA ILE A 169 20.52 -3.45 7.70
C ILE A 169 20.13 -4.57 6.74
N ALA A 170 18.83 -4.66 6.38
CA ALA A 170 18.28 -5.70 5.51
C ALA A 170 16.86 -5.32 5.03
N PRO A 171 16.38 -5.89 3.90
CA PRO A 171 17.17 -6.57 2.88
C PRO A 171 17.92 -5.56 1.99
N ASP A 172 19.10 -5.92 1.52
CA ASP A 172 19.84 -5.17 0.50
C ASP A 172 20.03 -6.06 -0.74
N TRP A 173 19.21 -5.83 -1.74
CA TRP A 173 19.30 -6.55 -3.02
C TRP A 173 20.23 -5.87 -4.02
N GLY A 174 20.75 -4.70 -3.69
CA GLY A 174 21.60 -3.92 -4.59
C GLY A 174 20.91 -3.46 -5.89
N LEU A 175 19.58 -3.55 -5.98
CA LEU A 175 18.80 -3.23 -7.18
C LEU A 175 18.22 -1.82 -7.11
N LYS A 176 18.19 -1.15 -8.24
CA LYS A 176 17.42 0.08 -8.42
C LYS A 176 15.97 -0.26 -8.77
N ASN A 177 15.05 0.66 -8.53
CA ASN A 177 13.62 0.45 -8.78
C ASN A 177 13.34 -0.01 -10.23
N TYR A 178 13.99 0.57 -11.23
CA TYR A 178 13.76 0.18 -12.62
C TYR A 178 14.25 -1.26 -12.93
N GLU A 179 15.30 -1.73 -12.27
CA GLU A 179 15.80 -3.10 -12.41
C GLU A 179 14.83 -4.09 -11.78
N PHE A 180 14.30 -3.74 -10.61
CA PHE A 180 13.25 -4.51 -9.95
C PHE A 180 12.00 -4.61 -10.85
N VAL A 181 11.50 -3.47 -11.36
CA VAL A 181 10.32 -3.44 -12.25
C VAL A 181 10.54 -4.29 -13.50
N THR A 182 11.74 -4.27 -14.09
CA THR A 182 12.08 -5.10 -15.24
C THR A 182 11.99 -6.59 -14.93
N ARG A 183 12.51 -7.01 -13.76
CA ARG A 183 12.43 -8.41 -13.31
C ARG A 183 10.99 -8.81 -13.00
N LEU A 184 10.24 -7.95 -12.30
CA LEU A 184 8.82 -8.14 -11.99
C LEU A 184 8.00 -8.36 -13.28
N GLN A 185 8.13 -7.47 -14.26
CA GLN A 185 7.40 -7.58 -15.53
C GLN A 185 7.75 -8.87 -16.30
N LYS A 186 9.02 -9.24 -16.32
CA LYS A 186 9.46 -10.50 -16.92
C LYS A 186 8.80 -11.69 -16.23
N ARG A 187 8.84 -11.74 -14.89
CA ARG A 187 8.24 -12.84 -14.09
C ARG A 187 6.72 -12.88 -14.24
N MET A 188 6.05 -11.73 -14.27
CA MET A 188 4.60 -11.66 -14.56
C MET A 188 4.27 -12.26 -15.91
N LYS A 189 5.04 -11.94 -16.96
CA LYS A 189 4.84 -12.50 -18.29
C LYS A 189 5.04 -14.05 -18.29
N GLU A 190 6.07 -14.54 -17.63
CA GLU A 190 6.34 -15.98 -17.50
C GLU A 190 5.20 -16.72 -16.78
N ARG A 191 4.60 -16.10 -15.75
CA ARG A 191 3.45 -16.64 -14.98
C ARG A 191 2.10 -16.39 -15.67
N GLY A 192 2.02 -15.64 -16.76
CA GLY A 192 0.77 -15.16 -17.35
C GLY A 192 -0.06 -14.34 -16.36
N ALA A 193 0.61 -13.59 -15.47
CA ALA A 193 0.02 -12.75 -14.44
C ALA A 193 -0.22 -11.33 -14.95
N TYR A 194 -1.28 -10.68 -14.47
CA TYR A 194 -1.58 -9.27 -14.70
C TYR A 194 -2.38 -8.71 -13.52
N GLN A 195 -2.35 -7.40 -13.37
CA GLN A 195 -3.11 -6.72 -12.31
C GLN A 195 -4.60 -7.02 -12.42
N GLY A 196 -5.21 -7.40 -11.32
CA GLY A 196 -6.64 -7.69 -11.26
C GLY A 196 -7.04 -9.07 -11.78
N LYS A 197 -6.11 -9.94 -12.16
CA LYS A 197 -6.44 -11.29 -12.66
C LYS A 197 -7.28 -12.12 -11.70
N LYS A 198 -7.09 -11.93 -10.40
CA LYS A 198 -7.82 -12.60 -9.31
C LYS A 198 -8.71 -11.64 -8.52
N TYR A 199 -8.80 -10.38 -8.93
CA TYR A 199 -9.70 -9.41 -8.32
C TYR A 199 -11.14 -9.89 -8.44
N ARG A 200 -11.88 -9.82 -7.34
CA ARG A 200 -13.29 -10.16 -7.28
C ARG A 200 -14.04 -8.93 -6.78
N ASP A 201 -14.80 -8.33 -7.68
CA ASP A 201 -15.69 -7.24 -7.36
C ASP A 201 -16.72 -7.69 -6.31
N SER A 202 -16.75 -7.02 -5.16
CA SER A 202 -17.66 -7.34 -4.06
C SER A 202 -19.13 -7.12 -4.47
N GLU A 203 -19.42 -6.16 -5.34
CA GLU A 203 -20.77 -5.90 -5.84
C GLU A 203 -21.30 -7.06 -6.71
N LYS A 204 -20.44 -7.73 -7.47
CA LYS A 204 -20.83 -8.91 -8.26
C LYS A 204 -21.08 -10.17 -7.42
N ARG A 205 -20.63 -10.23 -6.17
CA ARG A 205 -20.92 -11.34 -5.26
C ARG A 205 -22.39 -11.38 -4.85
N VAL A 206 -23.05 -10.23 -4.72
CA VAL A 206 -24.47 -10.14 -4.32
C VAL A 206 -25.37 -10.67 -5.43
N ILE A 207 -25.06 -10.39 -6.69
CA ILE A 207 -25.86 -10.82 -7.85
C ILE A 207 -25.84 -12.34 -8.02
N PHE A 208 -24.70 -13.01 -7.79
CA PHE A 208 -24.59 -14.47 -7.88
C PHE A 208 -25.20 -15.23 -6.68
N ALA A 209 -25.41 -14.56 -5.54
CA ALA A 209 -26.07 -15.15 -4.38
C ALA A 209 -27.61 -15.12 -4.49
N GLU A 210 -28.16 -14.13 -5.18
CA GLU A 210 -29.62 -14.02 -5.40
C GLU A 210 -30.14 -14.96 -6.48
N ASP A 211 -29.34 -15.27 -7.52
CA ASP A 211 -29.76 -16.17 -8.61
C ASP A 211 -29.77 -17.67 -8.21
N ASN A 212 -29.25 -18.05 -7.04
CA ASN A 212 -29.25 -19.44 -6.59
C ASN A 212 -30.40 -19.81 -5.61
N PHE A 213 -31.34 -18.88 -5.33
CA PHE A 213 -32.46 -19.13 -4.42
C PHE A 213 -33.86 -19.13 -5.11
N THR A 214 -33.94 -19.31 -6.42
CA THR A 214 -35.19 -19.50 -7.09
C THR A 214 -35.17 -20.80 -7.89
N THR A 215 -35.34 -21.94 -7.22
CA THR A 215 -36.02 -23.14 -7.76
C THR A 215 -36.58 -23.97 -6.63
N GLU A 216 -37.92 -23.89 -6.52
CA GLU A 216 -38.89 -24.81 -5.90
C GLU A 216 -38.70 -25.22 -4.44
#